data_55e00bbee4590c1a680455e0e80891e4
#
_entry.id   55e00bbee4590c1a680455e0e80891e4
#
_cell.length_a   1.000
_cell.length_b   1.000
_cell.length_c   1.000
_cell.angle_alpha   90.00
_cell.angle_beta   90.00
_cell.angle_gamma   90.00
#
_symmetry.space_group_name_H-M   'P 1'
#
loop_
_entity.id
_entity.type
_entity.pdbx_description
1 polymer ?
#
loop_
_entity_poly.entity_id
_entity_poly.type
_entity_poly.pdbx_seq_one_letter_code
_entity_poly.pdbx_strand_id
1 'polypeptide(L)'
;MSKSPLRLFTSESVTEGHPDKICDQISDAILDDLLSQDPSSRVAVETLVTTGLVHVAGEVSTEGYADVARLVRETVLRIGYDSSDKGFDGRSCGVEVSIGAQSPDIAQGVDKAYESRVESGTDPYDLQGAGDQGLMFG
;
A
#
# COMPACT_ATOMS: atom_id res chain seq x y z
N MET A 1 34.84 -17.93 -31.96
CA MET A 1 34.46 -17.68 -30.55
C MET A 1 33.28 -16.74 -30.54
N SER A 2 32.09 -17.22 -30.25
CA SER A 2 30.91 -16.37 -30.10
C SER A 2 31.06 -15.56 -28.82
N LYS A 3 31.16 -14.24 -28.95
CA LYS A 3 31.09 -13.35 -27.78
C LYS A 3 29.66 -13.43 -27.24
N SER A 4 29.48 -13.97 -26.05
CA SER A 4 28.22 -13.89 -25.34
C SER A 4 27.81 -12.43 -25.26
N PRO A 5 26.59 -12.02 -25.70
CA PRO A 5 26.18 -10.64 -25.61
C PRO A 5 26.11 -10.27 -24.15
N LEU A 6 26.88 -9.28 -23.72
CA LEU A 6 26.74 -8.67 -22.41
C LEU A 6 25.34 -8.07 -22.31
N ARG A 7 24.57 -8.53 -21.32
CA ARG A 7 23.27 -7.92 -20.96
C ARG A 7 23.50 -7.05 -19.75
N LEU A 8 23.07 -5.80 -19.86
CA LEU A 8 23.03 -4.88 -18.73
C LEU A 8 21.72 -5.10 -17.96
N PHE A 9 21.88 -5.25 -16.66
CA PHE A 9 20.76 -5.25 -15.69
C PHE A 9 20.99 -4.10 -14.73
N THR A 10 19.95 -3.30 -14.48
CA THR A 10 20.00 -2.17 -13.57
C THR A 10 18.96 -2.32 -12.49
N SER A 11 19.26 -1.82 -11.31
CA SER A 11 18.36 -1.73 -10.19
C SER A 11 18.55 -0.35 -9.56
N GLU A 12 17.45 0.27 -9.13
CA GLU A 12 17.48 1.55 -8.44
C GLU A 12 16.64 1.49 -7.17
N SER A 13 16.96 2.36 -6.22
CA SER A 13 16.20 2.57 -5.00
C SER A 13 16.15 4.05 -4.70
N VAL A 14 15.04 4.50 -4.16
CA VAL A 14 14.84 5.89 -3.75
C VAL A 14 14.88 6.01 -2.22
N THR A 15 15.22 7.21 -1.72
CA THR A 15 15.26 7.50 -0.29
C THR A 15 13.86 7.78 0.25
N GLU A 16 13.74 7.81 1.58
CA GLU A 16 12.46 8.00 2.30
C GLU A 16 11.72 9.29 1.94
N GLY A 17 12.42 10.33 1.52
CA GLY A 17 11.84 11.62 1.12
C GLY A 17 11.45 11.71 -0.36
N HIS A 18 11.69 10.67 -1.15
CA HIS A 18 11.21 10.62 -2.53
C HIS A 18 9.68 10.46 -2.56
N PRO A 19 8.96 11.14 -3.49
CA PRO A 19 7.50 11.07 -3.56
C PRO A 19 6.94 9.64 -3.56
N ASP A 20 7.49 8.74 -4.35
CA ASP A 20 7.05 7.34 -4.40
C ASP A 20 7.19 6.65 -3.05
N LYS A 21 8.32 6.90 -2.35
CA LYS A 21 8.55 6.30 -1.04
C LYS A 21 7.70 6.94 0.06
N ILE A 22 7.35 8.22 -0.06
CA ILE A 22 6.37 8.87 0.82
C ILE A 22 5.01 8.19 0.65
N CYS A 23 4.58 7.94 -0.58
CA CYS A 23 3.34 7.24 -0.89
C CYS A 23 3.31 5.84 -0.27
N ASP A 24 4.36 5.04 -0.47
CA ASP A 24 4.50 3.71 0.14
C ASP A 24 4.38 3.78 1.66
N GLN A 25 5.13 4.67 2.31
CA GLN A 25 5.14 4.80 3.77
C GLN A 25 3.79 5.24 4.35
N ILE A 26 3.03 6.04 3.62
CA ILE A 26 1.68 6.44 4.05
C ILE A 26 0.71 5.28 3.91
N SER A 27 0.71 4.59 2.78
CA SER A 27 -0.13 3.41 2.54
C SER A 27 0.16 2.30 3.55
N ASP A 28 1.43 2.02 3.82
CA ASP A 28 1.87 1.06 4.84
C ASP A 28 1.43 1.46 6.26
N ALA A 29 1.53 2.75 6.61
CA ALA A 29 1.11 3.21 7.93
C ALA A 29 -0.40 3.03 8.17
N ILE A 30 -1.21 3.19 7.12
CA ILE A 30 -2.66 2.95 7.19
C ILE A 30 -2.94 1.44 7.32
N LEU A 31 -2.24 0.61 6.54
CA LEU A 31 -2.33 -0.84 6.62
C LEU A 31 -1.97 -1.35 8.01
N ASP A 32 -0.85 -0.93 8.56
CA ASP A 32 -0.36 -1.32 9.88
C ASP A 32 -1.34 -0.93 10.99
N ASP A 33 -1.89 0.30 10.94
CA ASP A 33 -2.86 0.78 11.93
C ASP A 33 -4.13 -0.07 11.93
N LEU A 34 -4.65 -0.40 10.75
CA LEU A 34 -5.85 -1.23 10.61
C LEU A 34 -5.60 -2.69 11.03
N LEU A 35 -4.50 -3.31 10.57
CA LEU A 35 -4.16 -4.69 10.92
C LEU A 35 -3.87 -4.86 12.42
N SER A 36 -3.37 -3.81 13.08
CA SER A 36 -3.17 -3.85 14.54
C SER A 36 -4.47 -3.95 15.33
N GLN A 37 -5.58 -3.46 14.78
CA GLN A 37 -6.90 -3.46 15.39
C GLN A 37 -7.75 -4.66 14.93
N ASP A 38 -7.66 -5.01 13.67
CA ASP A 38 -8.38 -6.12 13.05
C ASP A 38 -7.43 -6.87 12.09
N PRO A 39 -6.84 -8.00 12.54
CA PRO A 39 -5.95 -8.81 11.69
C PRO A 39 -6.61 -9.39 10.44
N SER A 40 -7.93 -9.37 10.36
CA SER A 40 -8.68 -9.83 9.19
C SER A 40 -8.98 -8.73 8.17
N SER A 41 -8.53 -7.51 8.42
CA SER A 41 -8.73 -6.37 7.51
C SER A 41 -8.26 -6.65 6.10
N ARG A 42 -9.04 -6.19 5.12
CA ARG A 42 -8.66 -6.12 3.71
C ARG A 42 -8.43 -4.65 3.37
N VAL A 43 -7.23 -4.32 2.99
CA VAL A 43 -6.80 -2.93 2.81
C VAL A 43 -6.12 -2.79 1.45
N ALA A 44 -6.77 -2.06 0.55
CA ALA A 44 -6.24 -1.69 -0.75
C ALA A 44 -6.21 -0.15 -0.83
N VAL A 45 -5.19 0.45 -0.24
CA VAL A 45 -5.06 1.90 -0.11
C VAL A 45 -3.83 2.38 -0.88
N GLU A 46 -4.08 3.29 -1.80
CA GLU A 46 -3.08 3.94 -2.63
C GLU A 46 -2.94 5.40 -2.23
N THR A 47 -1.75 5.92 -2.39
CA THR A 47 -1.44 7.32 -2.05
C THR A 47 -0.83 8.03 -3.24
N LEU A 48 -1.23 9.27 -3.45
CA LEU A 48 -0.62 10.20 -4.38
C LEU A 48 -0.14 11.44 -3.62
N VAL A 49 1.09 11.86 -3.89
CA VAL A 49 1.71 13.05 -3.28
C VAL A 49 2.12 14.02 -4.35
N THR A 50 1.85 15.30 -4.10
CA THR A 50 2.42 16.42 -4.83
C THR A 50 2.74 17.54 -3.85
N THR A 51 3.32 18.65 -4.32
CA THR A 51 3.65 19.81 -3.47
C THR A 51 2.42 20.28 -2.68
N GLY A 52 2.48 20.19 -1.37
CA GLY A 52 1.44 20.66 -0.48
C GLY A 52 0.17 19.82 -0.38
N LEU A 53 0.10 18.66 -1.06
CA LEU A 53 -1.11 17.82 -1.07
C LEU A 53 -0.76 16.32 -0.99
N VAL A 54 -1.52 15.62 -0.17
CA VAL A 54 -1.61 14.15 -0.14
C VAL A 54 -3.03 13.74 -0.45
N HIS A 55 -3.22 12.86 -1.42
CA HIS A 55 -4.49 12.22 -1.70
C HIS A 55 -4.38 10.72 -1.40
N VAL A 56 -5.25 10.21 -0.55
CA VAL A 56 -5.36 8.80 -0.19
C VAL A 56 -6.65 8.25 -0.76
N ALA A 57 -6.56 7.21 -1.56
CA ALA A 57 -7.72 6.60 -2.21
C ALA A 57 -7.66 5.07 -2.13
N GLY A 58 -8.80 4.40 -2.25
CA GLY A 58 -8.85 2.95 -2.29
C GLY A 58 -10.09 2.37 -1.63
N GLU A 59 -10.00 1.10 -1.29
CA GLU A 59 -11.08 0.34 -0.67
C GLU A 59 -10.57 -0.40 0.57
N VAL A 60 -11.42 -0.45 1.59
CA VAL A 60 -11.12 -1.10 2.86
C VAL A 60 -12.34 -1.90 3.35
N SER A 61 -12.07 -3.10 3.87
CA SER A 61 -13.03 -3.88 4.67
C SER A 61 -12.38 -4.23 5.99
N THR A 62 -12.89 -3.65 7.08
CA THR A 62 -12.30 -3.77 8.43
C THR A 62 -13.34 -3.48 9.50
N GLU A 63 -13.15 -4.05 10.68
CA GLU A 63 -13.84 -3.64 11.93
C GLU A 63 -13.06 -2.55 12.69
N GLY A 64 -11.83 -2.23 12.25
CA GLY A 64 -11.00 -1.19 12.81
C GLY A 64 -11.33 0.21 12.28
N TYR A 65 -10.69 1.21 12.86
CA TYR A 65 -10.78 2.61 12.41
C TYR A 65 -9.39 3.25 12.34
N ALA A 66 -9.05 3.83 11.21
CA ALA A 66 -7.82 4.61 11.03
C ALA A 66 -8.13 6.10 10.86
N ASP A 67 -7.50 6.94 11.68
CA ASP A 67 -7.46 8.39 11.42
C ASP A 67 -6.42 8.68 10.34
N VAL A 68 -6.85 8.51 9.08
CA VAL A 68 -5.98 8.63 7.91
C VAL A 68 -5.27 9.98 7.86
N ALA A 69 -5.98 11.08 8.16
CA ALA A 69 -5.38 12.40 8.11
C ALA A 69 -4.27 12.58 9.15
N ARG A 70 -4.42 12.01 10.34
CA ARG A 70 -3.38 11.98 11.37
C ARG A 70 -2.19 11.14 10.94
N LEU A 71 -2.42 9.93 10.45
CA LEU A 71 -1.36 9.02 9.98
C LEU A 71 -0.53 9.63 8.86
N VAL A 72 -1.18 10.27 7.88
CA VAL A 72 -0.51 11.02 6.81
C VAL A 72 0.41 12.08 7.39
N ARG A 73 -0.09 12.94 8.28
CA ARG A 73 0.68 14.04 8.86
C ARG A 73 1.87 13.53 9.68
N GLU A 74 1.66 12.54 10.52
CA GLU A 74 2.70 11.93 11.33
C GLU A 74 3.81 11.31 10.46
N THR A 75 3.43 10.62 9.38
CA THR A 75 4.38 10.01 8.44
C THR A 75 5.20 11.07 7.71
N VAL A 76 4.56 12.09 7.16
CA VAL A 76 5.24 13.20 6.46
C VAL A 76 6.21 13.93 7.40
N LEU A 77 5.80 14.18 8.64
CA LEU A 77 6.66 14.82 9.65
C LEU A 77 7.84 13.93 10.06
N ARG A 78 7.61 12.63 10.24
CA ARG A 78 8.65 11.64 10.59
C ARG A 78 9.73 11.55 9.51
N ILE A 79 9.36 11.67 8.23
CA ILE A 79 10.29 11.72 7.09
C ILE A 79 11.15 12.98 7.12
N GLY A 80 10.66 14.06 7.74
CA GLY A 80 11.40 15.31 7.88
C GLY A 80 10.80 16.49 7.10
N TYR A 81 9.63 16.35 6.51
CA TYR A 81 8.89 17.46 5.89
C TYR A 81 8.05 18.20 6.94
N ASP A 82 8.70 19.08 7.68
CA ASP A 82 8.18 19.78 8.85
C ASP A 82 8.15 21.30 8.69
N SER A 83 8.41 21.81 7.49
CA SER A 83 8.42 23.25 7.18
C SER A 83 8.03 23.49 5.73
N SER A 84 7.24 24.53 5.49
CA SER A 84 6.89 25.00 4.14
C SER A 84 8.12 25.45 3.34
N ASP A 85 9.24 25.81 4.00
CA ASP A 85 10.50 26.13 3.32
C ASP A 85 11.09 24.93 2.58
N LYS A 86 10.69 23.70 2.96
CA LYS A 86 11.06 22.46 2.27
C LYS A 86 10.13 22.14 1.09
N GLY A 87 9.15 23.00 0.81
CA GLY A 87 8.13 22.81 -0.23
C GLY A 87 7.00 21.86 0.17
N PHE A 88 7.09 21.24 1.35
CA PHE A 88 6.09 20.29 1.86
C PHE A 88 6.15 20.26 3.40
N ASP A 89 5.02 20.36 4.05
CA ASP A 89 4.94 20.38 5.52
C ASP A 89 3.74 19.55 5.99
N GLY A 90 4.02 18.49 6.74
CA GLY A 90 3.00 17.60 7.27
C GLY A 90 1.98 18.26 8.19
N ARG A 91 2.31 19.44 8.78
CA ARG A 91 1.37 20.19 9.63
C ARG A 91 0.30 20.93 8.82
N SER A 92 0.65 21.38 7.61
CA SER A 92 -0.17 22.31 6.83
C SER A 92 -0.57 21.81 5.44
N CYS A 93 -0.03 20.68 4.98
CA CYS A 93 -0.41 20.11 3.68
C CYS A 93 -1.90 19.76 3.64
N GLY A 94 -2.49 19.87 2.46
CA GLY A 94 -3.81 19.31 2.19
C GLY A 94 -3.79 17.79 2.33
N VAL A 95 -4.83 17.23 2.91
CA VAL A 95 -5.04 15.78 2.97
C VAL A 95 -6.45 15.49 2.48
N GLU A 96 -6.54 14.78 1.37
CA GLU A 96 -7.80 14.32 0.79
C GLU A 96 -7.91 12.81 0.96
N VAL A 97 -9.08 12.33 1.34
CA VAL A 97 -9.34 10.91 1.60
C VAL A 97 -10.57 10.47 0.81
N SER A 98 -10.38 9.47 -0.05
CA SER A 98 -11.41 8.87 -0.89
C SER A 98 -11.37 7.34 -0.73
N ILE A 99 -11.84 6.84 0.40
CA ILE A 99 -11.86 5.42 0.73
C ILE A 99 -13.29 4.90 0.69
N GLY A 100 -13.50 3.82 -0.07
CA GLY A 100 -14.76 3.09 -0.18
C GLY A 100 -14.70 1.70 0.42
N ALA A 101 -15.80 0.97 0.29
CA ALA A 101 -15.83 -0.45 0.63
C ALA A 101 -15.23 -1.29 -0.52
N GLN A 102 -14.55 -2.38 -0.18
CA GLN A 102 -13.96 -3.28 -1.17
C GLN A 102 -15.00 -3.87 -2.12
N SER A 103 -14.64 -3.98 -3.41
CA SER A 103 -15.48 -4.61 -4.42
C SER A 103 -15.71 -6.10 -4.12
N PRO A 104 -16.98 -6.59 -4.20
CA PRO A 104 -17.27 -8.01 -4.04
C PRO A 104 -16.58 -8.91 -5.08
N ASP A 105 -16.30 -8.40 -6.26
CA ASP A 105 -15.63 -9.17 -7.32
C ASP A 105 -14.16 -9.41 -7.01
N ILE A 106 -13.47 -8.41 -6.45
CA ILE A 106 -12.09 -8.52 -5.97
C ILE A 106 -12.03 -9.47 -4.76
N ALA A 107 -12.99 -9.35 -3.83
CA ALA A 107 -13.07 -10.20 -2.65
C ALA A 107 -13.10 -11.70 -3.01
N GLN A 108 -13.73 -12.10 -4.10
CA GLN A 108 -13.75 -13.51 -4.56
C GLN A 108 -12.35 -14.07 -4.85
N GLY A 109 -11.43 -13.24 -5.34
CA GLY A 109 -10.04 -13.65 -5.63
C GLY A 109 -9.14 -13.64 -4.42
N VAL A 110 -9.42 -12.76 -3.44
CA VAL A 110 -8.56 -12.50 -2.27
C VAL A 110 -8.98 -13.32 -1.06
N ASP A 111 -10.30 -13.56 -0.86
CA ASP A 111 -10.81 -14.18 0.37
C ASP A 111 -10.62 -15.68 0.43
N LYS A 112 -10.54 -16.36 -0.71
CA LYS A 112 -10.34 -17.83 -0.76
C LYS A 112 -9.34 -18.20 -1.84
N ALA A 113 -8.29 -18.91 -1.45
CA ALA A 113 -7.35 -19.51 -2.38
C ALA A 113 -8.04 -20.44 -3.38
N TYR A 114 -7.50 -20.50 -4.60
CA TYR A 114 -8.04 -21.39 -5.65
C TYR A 114 -8.05 -22.84 -5.20
N GLU A 115 -7.00 -23.27 -4.50
CA GLU A 115 -6.83 -24.63 -3.97
C GLU A 115 -7.96 -25.01 -3.02
N SER A 116 -8.39 -24.08 -2.18
CA SER A 116 -9.50 -24.31 -1.22
C SER A 116 -10.88 -24.41 -1.88
N ARG A 117 -10.99 -23.99 -3.15
CA ARG A 117 -12.22 -24.12 -3.95
C ARG A 117 -12.30 -25.44 -4.70
N VAL A 118 -11.14 -26.04 -5.01
CA VAL A 118 -11.03 -27.25 -5.86
C VAL A 118 -10.64 -28.47 -5.05
N GLU A 119 -9.85 -28.29 -3.99
CA GLU A 119 -9.40 -29.36 -3.11
C GLU A 119 -9.86 -29.09 -1.67
N SER A 120 -10.23 -30.13 -0.95
CA SER A 120 -10.57 -30.03 0.48
C SER A 120 -9.30 -30.02 1.33
N GLY A 121 -8.47 -28.99 1.21
CA GLY A 121 -7.32 -28.76 2.05
C GLY A 121 -7.74 -28.45 3.49
N THR A 122 -6.99 -28.96 4.47
CA THR A 122 -7.22 -28.73 5.90
C THR A 122 -6.22 -27.76 6.52
N ASP A 123 -5.19 -27.34 5.78
CA ASP A 123 -4.21 -26.36 6.25
C ASP A 123 -4.83 -24.95 6.24
N PRO A 124 -4.83 -24.23 7.37
CA PRO A 124 -5.31 -22.85 7.43
C PRO A 124 -4.63 -21.90 6.44
N TYR A 125 -3.38 -22.16 6.09
CA TYR A 125 -2.64 -21.34 5.10
C TYR A 125 -3.13 -21.56 3.67
N ASP A 126 -3.65 -22.76 3.34
CA ASP A 126 -4.23 -23.05 2.04
C ASP A 126 -5.59 -22.36 1.82
N LEU A 127 -6.21 -21.86 2.89
CA LEU A 127 -7.49 -21.16 2.82
C LEU A 127 -7.33 -19.69 2.42
N GLN A 128 -6.16 -19.12 2.67
CA GLN A 128 -5.89 -17.72 2.43
C GLN A 128 -5.68 -17.42 0.96
N GLY A 129 -6.40 -16.43 0.41
CA GLY A 129 -6.23 -15.95 -0.95
C GLY A 129 -4.86 -15.27 -1.14
N ALA A 130 -4.33 -15.35 -2.36
CA ALA A 130 -3.00 -14.83 -2.69
C ALA A 130 -3.01 -13.37 -3.17
N GLY A 131 -4.19 -12.75 -3.31
CA GLY A 131 -4.34 -11.43 -3.91
C GLY A 131 -4.55 -11.48 -5.43
N ASP A 132 -4.49 -10.32 -6.08
CA ASP A 132 -4.79 -10.12 -7.50
C ASP A 132 -3.63 -9.51 -8.29
N GLN A 133 -2.52 -9.16 -7.62
CA GLN A 133 -1.33 -8.57 -8.24
C GLN A 133 -0.26 -9.62 -8.49
N GLY A 134 0.58 -9.35 -9.50
CA GLY A 134 1.68 -10.25 -9.83
C GLY A 134 2.79 -9.55 -10.60
N LEU A 135 3.99 -10.10 -10.50
CA LEU A 135 5.15 -9.73 -11.29
C LEU A 135 5.57 -10.93 -12.14
N MET A 136 5.70 -10.70 -13.44
CA MET A 136 6.05 -11.77 -14.38
C MET A 136 7.20 -11.36 -15.27
N PHE A 137 8.09 -12.31 -15.54
CA PHE A 137 9.15 -12.18 -16.55
C PHE A 137 8.84 -13.09 -17.73
N GLY A 138 8.76 -12.49 -18.91
CA GLY A 138 8.53 -13.22 -20.16
C GLY A 138 9.84 -13.63 -20.87
#